data_9490854d28b7b5d4267eb7a00ffa8b9e
#
_entry.id   9490854d28b7b5d4267eb7a00ffa8b9e
#
_cell.length_a   1.000
_cell.length_b   1.000
_cell.length_c   1.000
_cell.angle_alpha   90.00
_cell.angle_beta   90.00
_cell.angle_gamma   90.00
#
_symmetry.space_group_name_H-M   'P 1'
#
loop_
_entity.id
_entity.type
_entity.pdbx_description
1 polymer ?
#
loop_
_entity_poly.entity_id
_entity_poly.type
_entity_poly.pdbx_seq_one_letter_code
_entity_poly.pdbx_strand_id
1 'polypeptide(L)'
;ICIRDRPSGAQRAVQDAPPERLRSDKLPSTLDAQGQGQVLLPDVGTLQRPRELLLEANFADPNGEIQTLRSTHTLWPAAVLPGILADDWVSVERKLKLQTVAVDTAGRPQAGVAMKVEGVFSRTTSTRKRLVGGFYSYDNQTEQTPLGTLCSGKSDSGGLLLCEVNLTQPGEVELVVTATDSEGRTAQAATSVWVTGQGELWFGGEDHDRMDLLPEETHYSTGQTARFQVRMPFREATALVTVEREGVLHTEVVTLKGSKPVLQLPVQAGWGPNVYVSVLALRGRLYEVPWYSFFTWGFKAPRQWWDAYWHGNKEYIAPTAMVDLSKPSFRLGVAEIKVQDATTKLAVNISTDKPRYQVREPVQVNIQVLRADGQPAAHAQVAIAAVDKALLELMPNTTWNLADGLWRQRDWSVSTATAQSEIVGRRHYGLKAAAPGGGGGRSSTRELFDTLLLWQPVVPLDAQGRAQVQVPLNDALTSFEIVAIADEGDDRFGTGSTTIATTQDLQLISGLPPVVREGDQFMALFTVRNTTAQPMQVQLHPQATGLELAAQNVDIPAGEAKTLEWPVQLPIALAQADEGTVRWTVQAT
;
A
#
# COMPACT_ATOMS: atom_id res chain seq x y z
N ILE A 1 30.37 -9.30 15.45
CA ILE A 1 29.78 -9.21 14.11
C ILE A 1 28.97 -10.47 13.86
N CYS A 2 27.70 -10.34 13.62
CA CYS A 2 26.80 -11.44 13.36
C CYS A 2 26.19 -11.33 11.96
N ILE A 3 25.91 -12.47 11.32
CA ILE A 3 25.17 -12.53 10.07
C ILE A 3 23.91 -13.37 10.28
N ARG A 4 22.77 -12.83 9.87
CA ARG A 4 21.46 -13.46 9.96
C ARG A 4 20.82 -13.53 8.57
N ASP A 5 20.13 -14.64 8.27
CA ASP A 5 19.35 -14.75 7.05
C ASP A 5 18.14 -13.82 7.13
N ARG A 6 17.92 -13.01 6.09
CA ARG A 6 16.73 -12.17 5.97
C ARG A 6 15.62 -12.98 5.29
N PRO A 7 14.42 -13.10 5.90
CA PRO A 7 13.33 -13.80 5.24
C PRO A 7 12.99 -13.07 3.92
N SER A 8 13.03 -13.80 2.80
CA SER A 8 12.45 -13.33 1.55
C SER A 8 10.93 -13.48 1.65
N GLY A 9 10.15 -12.55 1.12
CA GLY A 9 8.69 -12.53 1.23
C GLY A 9 7.95 -13.75 0.66
N ALA A 10 8.68 -14.66 -0.03
CA ALA A 10 8.14 -15.91 -0.59
C ALA A 10 8.32 -17.12 0.33
N GLN A 11 9.09 -17.03 1.41
CA GLN A 11 9.19 -18.13 2.36
C GLN A 11 8.11 -17.98 3.42
N ARG A 12 7.12 -18.89 3.40
CA ARG A 12 6.27 -19.17 4.57
C ARG A 12 7.16 -19.17 5.80
N ALA A 13 6.72 -18.44 6.84
CA ALA A 13 7.41 -18.39 8.12
C ALA A 13 7.73 -19.83 8.58
N VAL A 14 8.94 -20.26 8.33
CA VAL A 14 9.51 -21.40 9.02
C VAL A 14 9.68 -20.92 10.45
N GLN A 15 9.07 -21.59 11.38
CA GLN A 15 9.01 -21.26 12.81
C GLN A 15 10.38 -21.20 13.51
N ASP A 16 11.45 -21.50 12.80
CA ASP A 16 12.82 -21.40 13.31
C ASP A 16 13.56 -20.31 12.55
N ALA A 17 13.69 -19.13 13.16
CA ALA A 17 14.64 -18.14 12.68
C ALA A 17 16.03 -18.84 12.61
N PRO A 18 16.72 -18.83 11.46
CA PRO A 18 18.03 -19.45 11.36
C PRO A 18 18.95 -18.81 12.39
N PRO A 19 19.78 -19.61 13.09
CA PRO A 19 20.60 -19.11 14.18
C PRO A 19 21.54 -18.02 13.67
N GLU A 20 21.66 -16.95 14.45
CA GLU A 20 22.66 -15.92 14.23
C GLU A 20 24.03 -16.58 14.21
N ARG A 21 24.80 -16.39 13.13
CA ARG A 21 26.16 -16.89 13.04
C ARG A 21 27.13 -15.77 13.36
N LEU A 22 27.79 -15.89 14.51
CA LEU A 22 28.91 -15.03 14.85
C LEU A 22 30.01 -15.20 13.79
N ARG A 23 30.40 -14.14 13.09
CA ARG A 23 31.45 -14.15 12.07
C ARG A 23 32.78 -13.70 12.63
N SER A 24 32.79 -12.73 13.51
CA SER A 24 34.00 -12.29 14.19
C SER A 24 33.65 -11.68 15.53
N ASP A 25 34.45 -11.95 16.52
CA ASP A 25 34.34 -11.37 17.84
C ASP A 25 35.64 -10.59 18.15
N LYS A 26 35.49 -9.45 18.84
CA LYS A 26 36.59 -8.64 19.36
C LYS A 26 37.66 -8.28 18.33
N LEU A 27 37.22 -7.66 17.21
CA LEU A 27 38.17 -7.04 16.29
C LEU A 27 38.64 -5.69 16.89
N PRO A 28 39.91 -5.60 17.30
CA PRO A 28 40.42 -4.34 17.83
C PRO A 28 40.53 -3.30 16.72
N SER A 29 40.08 -2.07 17.00
CA SER A 29 40.26 -0.94 16.11
C SER A 29 40.71 0.27 16.88
N THR A 30 41.61 1.06 16.29
CA THR A 30 42.05 2.32 16.85
C THR A 30 41.46 3.47 16.05
N LEU A 31 40.93 4.47 16.75
CA LEU A 31 40.38 5.67 16.13
C LEU A 31 41.52 6.69 15.89
N ASP A 32 41.45 7.40 14.79
CA ASP A 32 42.33 8.50 14.48
C ASP A 32 41.97 9.77 15.30
N ALA A 33 42.69 10.88 15.07
CA ALA A 33 42.45 12.14 15.77
C ALA A 33 41.08 12.77 15.44
N GLN A 34 40.40 12.32 14.40
CA GLN A 34 39.06 12.74 13.99
C GLN A 34 37.97 11.77 14.51
N GLY A 35 38.34 10.76 15.29
CA GLY A 35 37.44 9.75 15.83
C GLY A 35 36.98 8.72 14.80
N GLN A 36 37.71 8.57 13.67
CA GLN A 36 37.39 7.60 12.62
C GLN A 36 38.25 6.34 12.74
N GLY A 37 37.67 5.20 12.48
CA GLY A 37 38.37 3.92 12.46
C GLY A 37 37.85 3.02 11.35
N GLN A 38 38.72 2.12 10.87
CA GLN A 38 38.35 1.12 9.86
C GLN A 38 38.58 -0.28 10.39
N VAL A 39 37.63 -1.15 10.11
CA VAL A 39 37.74 -2.58 10.43
C VAL A 39 37.50 -3.37 9.16
N LEU A 40 38.48 -4.22 8.81
CA LEU A 40 38.31 -5.14 7.70
C LEU A 40 37.53 -6.38 8.17
N LEU A 41 36.40 -6.62 7.53
CA LEU A 41 35.60 -7.80 7.81
C LEU A 41 36.17 -9.01 7.04
N PRO A 42 36.15 -10.20 7.64
CA PRO A 42 36.52 -11.42 6.93
C PRO A 42 35.53 -11.65 5.76
N ASP A 43 36.01 -12.32 4.71
CA ASP A 43 35.18 -12.66 3.56
C ASP A 43 33.92 -13.41 3.99
N VAL A 44 32.76 -12.87 3.60
CA VAL A 44 31.45 -13.45 3.92
C VAL A 44 31.07 -14.59 2.98
N GLY A 45 31.87 -14.83 1.92
CA GLY A 45 31.64 -15.84 0.89
C GLY A 45 30.54 -15.44 -0.11
N THR A 46 30.26 -16.30 -1.05
CA THR A 46 29.22 -16.09 -2.05
C THR A 46 27.82 -16.19 -1.41
N LEU A 47 27.02 -15.14 -1.59
CA LEU A 47 25.67 -15.09 -1.07
C LEU A 47 24.70 -15.63 -2.13
N GLN A 48 23.78 -16.49 -1.72
CA GLN A 48 22.68 -16.96 -2.57
C GLN A 48 21.35 -16.25 -2.27
N ARG A 49 21.26 -15.60 -1.11
CA ARG A 49 20.07 -14.86 -0.64
C ARG A 49 20.51 -13.66 0.20
N PRO A 50 19.62 -12.64 0.35
CA PRO A 50 19.93 -11.49 1.18
C PRO A 50 20.21 -11.88 2.63
N ARG A 51 21.21 -11.24 3.25
CA ARG A 51 21.56 -11.42 4.65
C ARG A 51 21.69 -10.08 5.36
N GLU A 52 21.42 -10.06 6.64
CA GLU A 52 21.71 -8.92 7.51
C GLU A 52 23.07 -9.10 8.19
N LEU A 53 23.90 -8.08 8.06
CA LEU A 53 25.15 -7.93 8.77
C LEU A 53 24.90 -7.00 9.96
N LEU A 54 25.00 -7.53 11.17
CA LEU A 54 24.91 -6.76 12.40
C LEU A 54 26.33 -6.43 12.87
N LEU A 55 26.64 -5.16 13.00
CA LEU A 55 27.88 -4.64 13.53
C LEU A 55 27.63 -4.05 14.91
N GLU A 56 28.44 -4.45 15.88
CA GLU A 56 28.48 -3.84 17.21
C GLU A 56 29.87 -3.31 17.48
N ALA A 57 29.97 -2.04 17.84
CA ALA A 57 31.21 -1.41 18.26
C ALA A 57 31.10 -0.97 19.71
N ASN A 58 32.03 -1.44 20.55
CA ASN A 58 32.14 -1.06 21.93
C ASN A 58 33.35 -0.15 22.10
N PHE A 59 33.19 0.98 22.74
CA PHE A 59 34.28 1.87 23.10
C PHE A 59 34.10 2.38 24.53
N ALA A 60 35.21 2.64 25.22
CA ALA A 60 35.18 3.29 26.52
C ALA A 60 35.24 4.81 26.33
N ASP A 61 34.31 5.53 26.92
CA ASP A 61 34.35 7.00 26.97
C ASP A 61 35.48 7.49 27.89
N PRO A 62 35.80 8.81 27.95
CA PRO A 62 36.81 9.36 28.83
C PRO A 62 36.60 9.08 30.33
N ASN A 63 35.35 8.76 30.75
CA ASN A 63 35.01 8.42 32.13
C ASN A 63 35.14 6.92 32.41
N GLY A 64 35.46 6.12 31.39
CA GLY A 64 35.60 4.67 31.50
C GLY A 64 34.29 3.90 31.34
N GLU A 65 33.17 4.55 30.98
CA GLU A 65 31.92 3.87 30.66
C GLU A 65 31.96 3.25 29.27
N ILE A 66 31.46 2.01 29.16
CA ILE A 66 31.41 1.32 27.88
C ILE A 66 30.13 1.73 27.12
N GLN A 67 30.32 2.36 25.98
CA GLN A 67 29.26 2.69 25.04
C GLN A 67 29.22 1.66 23.92
N THR A 68 28.01 1.24 23.54
CA THR A 68 27.79 0.28 22.45
C THR A 68 27.02 0.93 21.33
N LEU A 69 27.60 0.94 20.13
CA LEU A 69 26.94 1.36 18.90
C LEU A 69 26.58 0.12 18.08
N ARG A 70 25.38 0.11 17.53
CA ARG A 70 24.91 -0.95 16.64
C ARG A 70 24.56 -0.37 15.27
N SER A 71 24.95 -1.11 14.23
CA SER A 71 24.60 -0.80 12.85
C SER A 71 24.23 -2.07 12.12
N THR A 72 23.20 -2.00 11.29
CA THR A 72 22.72 -3.14 10.50
C THR A 72 22.81 -2.81 9.03
N HIS A 73 23.44 -3.69 8.26
CA HIS A 73 23.58 -3.55 6.81
C HIS A 73 23.04 -4.77 6.10
N THR A 74 22.33 -4.57 4.99
CA THR A 74 21.88 -5.69 4.16
C THR A 74 22.95 -6.04 3.15
N LEU A 75 23.36 -7.30 3.14
CA LEU A 75 24.25 -7.89 2.14
C LEU A 75 23.38 -8.55 1.07
N TRP A 76 23.52 -8.08 -0.16
CA TRP A 76 22.76 -8.57 -1.31
C TRP A 76 23.55 -9.58 -2.13
N PRO A 77 22.91 -10.63 -2.69
CA PRO A 77 23.60 -11.64 -3.51
C PRO A 77 24.08 -11.10 -4.86
N ALA A 78 23.41 -10.07 -5.39
CA ALA A 78 23.73 -9.42 -6.65
C ALA A 78 23.41 -7.92 -6.58
N ALA A 79 23.92 -7.14 -7.52
CA ALA A 79 23.61 -5.71 -7.64
C ALA A 79 22.19 -5.45 -8.20
N VAL A 80 21.55 -6.48 -8.74
CA VAL A 80 20.19 -6.44 -9.29
C VAL A 80 19.33 -7.47 -8.58
N LEU A 81 18.12 -7.06 -8.19
CA LEU A 81 17.16 -7.89 -7.49
C LEU A 81 15.91 -8.07 -8.35
N PRO A 82 15.44 -9.31 -8.56
CA PRO A 82 14.21 -9.56 -9.27
C PRO A 82 12.99 -9.49 -8.35
N GLY A 83 11.84 -9.10 -8.93
CA GLY A 83 10.52 -9.32 -8.37
C GLY A 83 9.67 -10.11 -9.36
N ILE A 84 8.68 -10.85 -8.88
CA ILE A 84 7.73 -11.60 -9.70
C ILE A 84 6.33 -11.43 -9.16
N LEU A 85 5.38 -11.16 -10.06
CA LEU A 85 3.96 -11.07 -9.80
C LEU A 85 3.23 -11.98 -10.78
N ALA A 86 2.34 -12.82 -10.26
CA ALA A 86 1.44 -13.67 -11.01
C ALA A 86 0.08 -13.70 -10.31
N ASP A 87 -0.96 -14.09 -11.04
CA ASP A 87 -2.26 -14.38 -10.44
C ASP A 87 -2.14 -15.58 -9.49
N ASP A 88 -2.93 -15.61 -8.40
CA ASP A 88 -2.89 -16.70 -7.42
C ASP A 88 -3.30 -18.06 -8.02
N TRP A 89 -4.12 -18.03 -9.07
CA TRP A 89 -4.48 -19.22 -9.82
C TRP A 89 -4.83 -18.94 -11.30
N VAL A 90 -4.73 -19.94 -12.14
CA VAL A 90 -5.06 -19.89 -13.56
C VAL A 90 -5.70 -21.21 -14.02
N SER A 91 -6.62 -21.16 -14.98
CA SER A 91 -7.13 -22.38 -15.66
C SER A 91 -6.12 -22.85 -16.70
N VAL A 92 -5.98 -24.19 -16.90
CA VAL A 92 -5.19 -24.78 -18.00
C VAL A 92 -5.64 -24.28 -19.39
N GLU A 93 -6.87 -23.77 -19.53
CA GLU A 93 -7.42 -23.20 -20.76
C GLU A 93 -6.97 -21.75 -21.01
N ARG A 94 -6.34 -21.11 -20.03
CA ARG A 94 -5.87 -19.72 -20.09
C ARG A 94 -4.35 -19.63 -19.95
N LYS A 95 -3.78 -18.61 -20.58
CA LYS A 95 -2.38 -18.28 -20.36
C LYS A 95 -2.21 -17.54 -19.05
N LEU A 96 -1.23 -17.95 -18.26
CA LEU A 96 -0.78 -17.22 -17.10
C LEU A 96 0.01 -16.00 -17.56
N LYS A 97 -0.37 -14.84 -17.05
CA LYS A 97 0.37 -13.59 -17.25
C LYS A 97 1.37 -13.41 -16.10
N LEU A 98 2.64 -13.31 -16.44
CA LEU A 98 3.72 -13.08 -15.50
C LEU A 98 4.28 -11.68 -15.70
N GLN A 99 4.42 -10.95 -14.62
CA GLN A 99 5.12 -9.68 -14.57
C GLN A 99 6.36 -9.85 -13.72
N THR A 100 7.52 -9.62 -14.30
CA THR A 100 8.77 -9.63 -13.54
C THR A 100 9.43 -8.27 -13.63
N VAL A 101 10.10 -7.87 -12.57
CA VAL A 101 10.81 -6.59 -12.51
C VAL A 101 12.25 -6.82 -12.05
N ALA A 102 13.17 -6.06 -12.61
CA ALA A 102 14.56 -5.97 -12.14
C ALA A 102 14.79 -4.58 -11.56
N VAL A 103 15.24 -4.53 -10.31
CA VAL A 103 15.59 -3.29 -9.61
C VAL A 103 17.00 -3.36 -9.04
N ASP A 104 17.65 -2.21 -8.82
CA ASP A 104 18.90 -2.16 -8.06
C ASP A 104 18.63 -2.28 -6.54
N THR A 105 19.68 -2.29 -5.74
CA THR A 105 19.58 -2.37 -4.26
C THR A 105 18.92 -1.15 -3.61
N ALA A 106 18.71 -0.06 -4.36
CA ALA A 106 17.98 1.14 -3.95
C ALA A 106 16.50 1.13 -4.45
N GLY A 107 16.05 0.06 -5.13
CA GLY A 107 14.70 -0.08 -5.64
C GLY A 107 14.45 0.60 -6.98
N ARG A 108 15.48 1.11 -7.67
CA ARG A 108 15.32 1.78 -8.96
C ARG A 108 15.30 0.75 -10.10
N PRO A 109 14.38 0.87 -11.07
CA PRO A 109 14.28 -0.04 -12.21
C PRO A 109 15.58 -0.13 -13.01
N GLN A 110 15.93 -1.34 -13.45
CA GLN A 110 17.13 -1.63 -14.23
C GLN A 110 16.78 -2.22 -15.58
N ALA A 111 17.16 -1.52 -16.65
CA ALA A 111 16.94 -1.96 -18.03
C ALA A 111 18.04 -2.92 -18.50
N GLY A 112 17.69 -3.81 -19.44
CA GLY A 112 18.64 -4.71 -20.10
C GLY A 112 19.15 -5.87 -19.26
N VAL A 113 18.58 -6.08 -18.06
CA VAL A 113 18.93 -7.19 -17.17
C VAL A 113 18.43 -8.52 -17.73
N ALA A 114 19.30 -9.52 -17.82
CA ALA A 114 18.89 -10.86 -18.20
C ALA A 114 18.08 -11.51 -17.07
N MET A 115 16.84 -11.89 -17.38
CA MET A 115 15.93 -12.57 -16.47
C MET A 115 15.43 -13.88 -17.05
N LYS A 116 15.28 -14.89 -16.20
CA LYS A 116 14.81 -16.23 -16.54
C LYS A 116 13.79 -16.66 -15.50
N VAL A 117 12.61 -17.12 -15.93
CA VAL A 117 11.59 -17.71 -15.08
C VAL A 117 11.55 -19.21 -15.31
N GLU A 118 11.69 -19.98 -14.26
CA GLU A 118 11.59 -21.44 -14.25
C GLU A 118 10.41 -21.87 -13.39
N GLY A 119 9.78 -22.97 -13.75
CA GLY A 119 8.65 -23.55 -13.04
C GLY A 119 9.02 -24.86 -12.36
N VAL A 120 8.50 -25.09 -11.17
CA VAL A 120 8.53 -26.38 -10.48
C VAL A 120 7.09 -26.78 -10.16
N PHE A 121 6.63 -27.84 -10.79
CA PHE A 121 5.32 -28.40 -10.50
C PHE A 121 5.37 -29.24 -9.25
N SER A 122 4.44 -29.00 -8.33
CA SER A 122 4.33 -29.73 -7.06
C SER A 122 2.99 -30.47 -7.02
N ARG A 123 3.03 -31.77 -6.85
CA ARG A 123 1.84 -32.61 -6.67
C ARG A 123 1.86 -33.20 -5.27
N THR A 124 0.90 -32.80 -4.45
CA THR A 124 0.73 -33.38 -3.11
C THR A 124 -0.35 -34.46 -3.15
N THR A 125 0.04 -35.67 -2.81
CA THR A 125 -0.88 -36.80 -2.62
C THR A 125 -1.08 -37.01 -1.13
N SER A 126 -2.33 -36.85 -0.68
CA SER A 126 -2.71 -37.08 0.72
C SER A 126 -3.27 -38.49 0.86
N THR A 127 -2.61 -39.34 1.64
CA THR A 127 -3.12 -40.65 2.02
C THR A 127 -3.52 -40.66 3.48
N ARG A 128 -4.65 -41.29 3.78
CA ARG A 128 -5.10 -41.41 5.16
C ARG A 128 -4.48 -42.65 5.78
N LYS A 129 -3.66 -42.47 6.81
CA LYS A 129 -2.96 -43.52 7.51
C LYS A 129 -3.60 -43.79 8.88
N ARG A 130 -3.85 -45.04 9.18
CA ARG A 130 -4.35 -45.45 10.50
C ARG A 130 -3.18 -45.51 11.49
N LEU A 131 -3.32 -44.78 12.59
CA LEU A 131 -2.35 -44.76 13.68
C LEU A 131 -2.68 -45.81 14.74
N VAL A 132 -1.71 -46.10 15.63
CA VAL A 132 -1.90 -46.93 16.80
C VAL A 132 -2.99 -46.29 17.68
N GLY A 133 -3.93 -47.10 18.16
CA GLY A 133 -5.10 -46.62 18.91
C GLY A 133 -6.35 -46.30 18.06
N GLY A 134 -6.32 -46.55 16.73
CA GLY A 134 -7.49 -46.41 15.87
C GLY A 134 -7.76 -45.00 15.34
N PHE A 135 -6.85 -44.05 15.62
CA PHE A 135 -6.90 -42.72 15.05
C PHE A 135 -6.40 -42.74 13.61
N TYR A 136 -6.77 -41.70 12.84
CA TYR A 136 -6.29 -41.50 11.47
C TYR A 136 -5.57 -40.17 11.37
N SER A 137 -4.48 -40.17 10.63
CA SER A 137 -3.74 -38.96 10.24
C SER A 137 -3.60 -38.93 8.74
N TYR A 138 -3.45 -37.72 8.19
CA TYR A 138 -3.09 -37.57 6.78
C TYR A 138 -1.57 -37.66 6.65
N ASP A 139 -1.13 -38.51 5.71
CA ASP A 139 0.26 -38.60 5.26
C ASP A 139 0.34 -37.91 3.89
N ASN A 140 0.96 -36.75 3.86
CA ASN A 140 1.08 -35.93 2.67
C ASN A 140 2.45 -36.18 2.03
N GLN A 141 2.45 -36.72 0.82
CA GLN A 141 3.66 -36.89 0.01
C GLN A 141 3.62 -35.88 -1.14
N THR A 142 4.64 -35.01 -1.19
CA THR A 142 4.79 -34.03 -2.26
C THR A 142 5.86 -34.46 -3.22
N GLU A 143 5.49 -34.65 -4.48
CA GLU A 143 6.39 -34.90 -5.60
C GLU A 143 6.61 -33.60 -6.37
N GLN A 144 7.88 -33.27 -6.64
CA GLN A 144 8.25 -32.07 -7.39
C GLN A 144 8.80 -32.44 -8.75
N THR A 145 8.27 -31.82 -9.80
CA THR A 145 8.72 -32.03 -11.18
C THR A 145 9.14 -30.68 -11.79
N PRO A 146 10.40 -30.50 -12.20
CA PRO A 146 10.84 -29.31 -12.90
C PRO A 146 10.14 -29.17 -14.26
N LEU A 147 9.55 -28.00 -14.52
CA LEU A 147 8.93 -27.66 -15.83
C LEU A 147 9.95 -27.00 -16.78
N GLY A 148 11.16 -26.71 -16.29
CA GLY A 148 12.18 -26.01 -17.05
C GLY A 148 11.91 -24.52 -17.19
N THR A 149 12.50 -23.90 -18.23
CA THR A 149 12.36 -22.47 -18.50
C THR A 149 11.00 -22.18 -19.12
N LEU A 150 10.19 -21.40 -18.42
CA LEU A 150 8.88 -20.96 -18.87
C LEU A 150 8.95 -19.67 -19.68
N CYS A 151 9.87 -18.78 -19.31
CA CYS A 151 10.09 -17.48 -19.94
C CYS A 151 11.51 -17.00 -19.72
N SER A 152 12.10 -16.30 -20.69
CA SER A 152 13.38 -15.63 -20.55
C SER A 152 13.47 -14.41 -21.44
N GLY A 153 14.20 -13.38 -21.03
CA GLY A 153 14.36 -12.15 -21.77
C GLY A 153 15.21 -11.13 -21.02
N LYS A 154 15.21 -9.90 -21.54
CA LYS A 154 15.82 -8.75 -20.88
C LYS A 154 14.75 -7.78 -20.44
N SER A 155 14.96 -7.13 -19.30
CA SER A 155 14.08 -6.07 -18.83
C SER A 155 14.07 -4.88 -19.78
N ASP A 156 12.89 -4.24 -19.90
CA ASP A 156 12.69 -3.00 -20.66
C ASP A 156 13.23 -1.76 -19.92
N SER A 157 12.94 -0.56 -20.43
CA SER A 157 13.33 0.71 -19.80
C SER A 157 12.72 0.94 -18.41
N GLY A 158 11.60 0.32 -18.10
CA GLY A 158 10.94 0.33 -16.79
C GLY A 158 11.41 -0.81 -15.87
N GLY A 159 12.42 -1.59 -16.29
CA GLY A 159 12.89 -2.76 -15.55
C GLY A 159 11.98 -3.98 -15.68
N LEU A 160 10.97 -3.97 -16.56
CA LEU A 160 9.94 -5.01 -16.64
C LEU A 160 10.26 -6.04 -17.73
N LEU A 161 9.91 -7.30 -17.47
CA LEU A 161 9.77 -8.36 -18.45
C LEU A 161 8.40 -9.00 -18.29
N LEU A 162 7.55 -8.86 -19.30
CA LEU A 162 6.20 -9.40 -19.34
C LEU A 162 6.19 -10.70 -20.15
N CYS A 163 5.57 -11.74 -19.60
CA CYS A 163 5.49 -13.05 -20.24
C CYS A 163 4.06 -13.61 -20.16
N GLU A 164 3.71 -14.41 -21.17
CA GLU A 164 2.52 -15.26 -21.14
C GLU A 164 2.94 -16.72 -21.22
N VAL A 165 2.51 -17.53 -20.26
CA VAL A 165 2.93 -18.93 -20.12
C VAL A 165 1.72 -19.85 -20.13
N ASN A 166 1.81 -20.97 -20.85
CA ASN A 166 0.81 -22.02 -20.82
C ASN A 166 1.23 -23.09 -19.80
N LEU A 167 0.40 -23.27 -18.78
CA LEU A 167 0.55 -24.35 -17.81
C LEU A 167 -0.51 -25.41 -18.09
N THR A 168 -0.08 -26.63 -18.43
CA THR A 168 -0.97 -27.68 -18.92
C THR A 168 -1.36 -28.72 -17.87
N GLN A 169 -0.68 -28.72 -16.71
CA GLN A 169 -0.91 -29.68 -15.64
C GLN A 169 -1.61 -29.01 -14.47
N PRO A 170 -2.77 -29.53 -14.02
CA PRO A 170 -3.44 -29.03 -12.83
C PRO A 170 -2.64 -29.35 -11.56
N GLY A 171 -2.44 -28.35 -10.72
CA GLY A 171 -1.71 -28.47 -9.45
C GLY A 171 -0.99 -27.18 -9.07
N GLU A 172 -0.14 -27.23 -8.09
CA GLU A 172 0.67 -26.07 -7.65
C GLU A 172 1.94 -25.96 -8.49
N VAL A 173 2.21 -24.77 -9.00
CA VAL A 173 3.45 -24.47 -9.72
C VAL A 173 4.18 -23.33 -8.97
N GLU A 174 5.36 -23.62 -8.47
CA GLU A 174 6.29 -22.59 -7.98
C GLU A 174 7.01 -21.97 -9.18
N LEU A 175 6.99 -20.66 -9.27
CA LEU A 175 7.65 -19.86 -10.31
C LEU A 175 8.84 -19.15 -9.68
N VAL A 176 10.03 -19.43 -10.19
CA VAL A 176 11.29 -18.85 -9.71
C VAL A 176 11.87 -17.96 -10.80
N VAL A 177 11.96 -16.66 -10.55
CA VAL A 177 12.67 -15.72 -11.42
C VAL A 177 14.11 -15.57 -10.95
N THR A 178 15.05 -15.71 -11.86
CA THR A 178 16.48 -15.44 -11.64
C THR A 178 16.89 -14.25 -12.48
N ALA A 179 17.45 -13.22 -11.85
CA ALA A 179 18.09 -12.09 -12.51
C ALA A 179 19.61 -12.19 -12.40
N THR A 180 20.32 -11.83 -13.48
CA THR A 180 21.77 -11.87 -13.54
C THR A 180 22.31 -10.46 -13.75
N ASP A 181 23.22 -10.01 -12.88
CA ASP A 181 23.88 -8.71 -13.00
C ASP A 181 25.05 -8.72 -14.00
N SER A 182 25.65 -7.55 -14.21
CA SER A 182 26.78 -7.38 -15.16
C SER A 182 28.04 -8.15 -14.77
N GLU A 183 28.16 -8.57 -13.53
CA GLU A 183 29.29 -9.37 -13.01
C GLU A 183 28.98 -10.88 -12.97
N GLY A 184 27.81 -11.28 -13.50
CA GLY A 184 27.38 -12.68 -13.51
C GLY A 184 26.84 -13.21 -12.20
N ARG A 185 26.65 -12.35 -11.19
CA ARG A 185 26.02 -12.74 -9.92
C ARG A 185 24.51 -12.81 -10.10
N THR A 186 23.88 -13.72 -9.39
CA THR A 186 22.44 -13.98 -9.52
C THR A 186 21.67 -13.69 -8.24
N ALA A 187 20.46 -13.19 -8.40
CA ALA A 187 19.47 -13.10 -7.34
C ALA A 187 18.17 -13.74 -7.81
N GLN A 188 17.38 -14.25 -6.86
CA GLN A 188 16.15 -14.97 -7.14
C GLN A 188 14.99 -14.43 -6.33
N ALA A 189 13.77 -14.50 -6.92
CA ALA A 189 12.50 -14.34 -6.23
C ALA A 189 11.56 -15.45 -6.70
N ALA A 190 10.60 -15.83 -5.85
CA ALA A 190 9.65 -16.89 -6.16
C ALA A 190 8.24 -16.49 -5.77
N THR A 191 7.26 -17.04 -6.50
CA THR A 191 5.84 -17.02 -6.17
C THR A 191 5.23 -18.36 -6.56
N SER A 192 4.06 -18.71 -6.05
CA SER A 192 3.34 -19.90 -6.48
C SER A 192 2.02 -19.54 -7.14
N VAL A 193 1.64 -20.33 -8.12
CA VAL A 193 0.36 -20.24 -8.81
C VAL A 193 -0.33 -21.60 -8.79
N TRP A 194 -1.62 -21.59 -8.58
CA TRP A 194 -2.42 -22.79 -8.66
C TRP A 194 -3.04 -22.94 -10.05
N VAL A 195 -2.78 -24.07 -10.71
CA VAL A 195 -3.31 -24.38 -12.03
C VAL A 195 -4.55 -25.27 -11.88
N THR A 196 -5.70 -24.81 -12.38
CA THR A 196 -6.95 -25.57 -12.36
C THR A 196 -7.21 -26.22 -13.71
N GLY A 197 -7.71 -27.45 -13.69
CA GLY A 197 -8.07 -28.18 -14.91
C GLY A 197 -9.20 -29.17 -14.68
N GLN A 198 -9.59 -29.90 -15.71
CA GLN A 198 -10.53 -31.02 -15.58
C GLN A 198 -9.79 -32.23 -14.98
N GLY A 199 -10.24 -32.68 -13.83
CA GLY A 199 -9.65 -33.79 -13.10
C GLY A 199 -9.86 -33.70 -11.60
N GLU A 200 -9.56 -34.78 -10.88
CA GLU A 200 -9.55 -34.74 -9.40
C GLU A 200 -8.32 -33.95 -8.96
N LEU A 201 -8.57 -32.79 -8.35
CA LEU A 201 -7.54 -31.99 -7.70
C LEU A 201 -7.39 -32.49 -6.26
N TRP A 202 -6.23 -33.04 -5.94
CA TRP A 202 -5.91 -33.49 -4.61
C TRP A 202 -5.27 -32.35 -3.84
N PHE A 203 -5.97 -31.85 -2.82
CA PHE A 203 -5.43 -30.88 -1.86
C PHE A 203 -4.93 -31.63 -0.63
N GLY A 204 -3.88 -31.10 0.01
CA GLY A 204 -3.40 -31.61 1.29
C GLY A 204 -4.57 -31.71 2.28
N GLY A 205 -4.83 -32.92 2.80
CA GLY A 205 -5.84 -33.11 3.84
C GLY A 205 -5.24 -32.69 5.18
N GLU A 206 -5.83 -31.69 5.81
CA GLU A 206 -5.53 -31.32 7.20
C GLU A 206 -6.72 -31.62 8.10
N ASP A 207 -6.46 -31.96 9.38
CA ASP A 207 -7.47 -32.37 10.34
C ASP A 207 -8.27 -31.18 10.95
N HIS A 208 -8.34 -30.04 10.28
CA HIS A 208 -9.12 -28.87 10.73
C HIS A 208 -10.34 -28.62 9.83
N ASP A 209 -11.31 -27.89 10.35
CA ASP A 209 -12.57 -27.57 9.67
C ASP A 209 -12.46 -26.42 8.66
N ARG A 210 -11.24 -26.00 8.32
CA ARG A 210 -10.97 -24.92 7.36
C ARG A 210 -10.58 -25.48 5.99
N MET A 211 -10.85 -24.69 4.95
CA MET A 211 -10.38 -24.91 3.59
C MET A 211 -9.92 -23.59 2.97
N ASP A 212 -9.02 -23.66 1.99
CA ASP A 212 -8.63 -22.49 1.23
C ASP A 212 -9.71 -22.13 0.20
N LEU A 213 -10.01 -20.84 0.14
CA LEU A 213 -10.87 -20.23 -0.87
C LEU A 213 -10.04 -19.17 -1.59
N LEU A 214 -9.70 -19.39 -2.86
CA LEU A 214 -8.77 -18.54 -3.61
C LEU A 214 -9.53 -17.78 -4.69
N PRO A 215 -9.57 -16.43 -4.64
CA PRO A 215 -10.11 -15.62 -5.72
C PRO A 215 -9.15 -15.64 -6.92
N GLU A 216 -9.69 -15.58 -8.15
CA GLU A 216 -8.90 -15.47 -9.39
C GLU A 216 -8.20 -14.12 -9.48
N GLU A 217 -8.88 -13.08 -9.02
CA GLU A 217 -8.36 -11.73 -8.91
C GLU A 217 -8.69 -11.17 -7.52
N THR A 218 -7.89 -10.23 -7.05
CA THR A 218 -8.14 -9.56 -5.77
C THR A 218 -9.02 -8.32 -5.90
N HIS A 219 -9.14 -7.77 -7.13
CA HIS A 219 -9.89 -6.56 -7.44
C HIS A 219 -10.92 -6.82 -8.53
N TYR A 220 -12.16 -6.45 -8.28
CA TYR A 220 -13.26 -6.57 -9.22
C TYR A 220 -14.03 -5.26 -9.33
N SER A 221 -14.61 -5.01 -10.50
CA SER A 221 -15.58 -3.94 -10.69
C SER A 221 -17.00 -4.46 -10.58
N THR A 222 -17.93 -3.61 -10.19
CA THR A 222 -19.38 -3.93 -10.22
C THR A 222 -19.80 -4.45 -11.60
N GLY A 223 -20.55 -5.55 -11.63
CA GLY A 223 -21.00 -6.22 -12.85
C GLY A 223 -20.04 -7.28 -13.41
N GLN A 224 -18.81 -7.38 -12.93
CA GLN A 224 -17.91 -8.48 -13.25
C GLN A 224 -18.32 -9.75 -12.51
N THR A 225 -17.81 -10.90 -12.95
CA THR A 225 -18.00 -12.18 -12.26
C THR A 225 -16.72 -12.55 -11.53
N ALA A 226 -16.78 -12.55 -10.21
CA ALA A 226 -15.70 -13.05 -9.37
C ALA A 226 -15.69 -14.59 -9.41
N ARG A 227 -14.50 -15.16 -9.61
CA ARG A 227 -14.30 -16.61 -9.66
C ARG A 227 -13.39 -17.03 -8.52
N PHE A 228 -13.80 -18.11 -7.82
CA PHE A 228 -13.07 -18.62 -6.66
C PHE A 228 -12.80 -20.11 -6.87
N GLN A 229 -11.59 -20.53 -6.57
CA GLN A 229 -11.27 -21.93 -6.41
C GLN A 229 -11.55 -22.34 -4.97
N VAL A 230 -12.40 -23.36 -4.81
CA VAL A 230 -12.77 -23.92 -3.50
C VAL A 230 -11.97 -25.20 -3.27
N ARG A 231 -10.95 -25.14 -2.41
CA ARG A 231 -10.08 -26.29 -2.11
C ARG A 231 -10.72 -27.21 -1.06
N MET A 232 -11.83 -27.85 -1.43
CA MET A 232 -12.51 -28.77 -0.53
C MET A 232 -11.99 -30.21 -0.68
N PRO A 233 -11.89 -30.99 0.43
CA PRO A 233 -11.48 -32.40 0.39
C PRO A 233 -12.64 -33.34 0.10
N PHE A 234 -13.71 -32.86 -0.52
CA PHE A 234 -14.91 -33.63 -0.82
C PHE A 234 -15.07 -33.78 -2.33
N ARG A 235 -15.47 -34.96 -2.77
CA ARG A 235 -15.80 -35.22 -4.18
C ARG A 235 -17.04 -34.41 -4.62
N GLU A 236 -18.03 -34.33 -3.74
CA GLU A 236 -19.21 -33.50 -3.91
C GLU A 236 -19.64 -32.93 -2.56
N ALA A 237 -20.05 -31.67 -2.55
CA ALA A 237 -20.56 -31.00 -1.37
C ALA A 237 -21.68 -30.03 -1.72
N THR A 238 -22.64 -29.89 -0.84
CA THR A 238 -23.56 -28.75 -0.84
C THR A 238 -22.88 -27.59 -0.11
N ALA A 239 -22.75 -26.46 -0.77
CA ALA A 239 -22.09 -25.31 -0.20
C ALA A 239 -23.08 -24.16 0.02
N LEU A 240 -23.08 -23.62 1.24
CA LEU A 240 -23.66 -22.32 1.54
C LEU A 240 -22.60 -21.27 1.23
N VAL A 241 -22.90 -20.40 0.29
CA VAL A 241 -22.07 -19.27 -0.11
C VAL A 241 -22.69 -18.01 0.45
N THR A 242 -21.92 -17.22 1.18
CA THR A 242 -22.36 -15.93 1.69
C THR A 242 -21.36 -14.84 1.31
N VAL A 243 -21.86 -13.65 1.02
CA VAL A 243 -21.06 -12.43 0.86
C VAL A 243 -21.32 -11.56 2.07
N GLU A 244 -20.26 -11.22 2.77
CA GLU A 244 -20.30 -10.69 4.12
C GLU A 244 -19.42 -9.44 4.25
N ARG A 245 -19.80 -8.57 5.17
CA ARG A 245 -19.00 -7.43 5.63
C ARG A 245 -19.43 -7.05 7.06
N GLU A 246 -20.29 -6.10 7.20
CA GLU A 246 -20.93 -5.69 8.48
C GLU A 246 -22.22 -6.48 8.76
N GLY A 247 -22.54 -7.39 7.86
CA GLY A 247 -23.67 -8.30 7.86
C GLY A 247 -23.59 -9.19 6.62
N VAL A 248 -24.60 -10.03 6.40
CA VAL A 248 -24.71 -10.86 5.21
C VAL A 248 -25.40 -10.08 4.10
N LEU A 249 -24.67 -9.81 3.01
CA LEU A 249 -25.14 -9.03 1.88
C LEU A 249 -25.80 -9.88 0.79
N HIS A 250 -25.32 -11.14 0.63
CA HIS A 250 -25.84 -12.08 -0.34
C HIS A 250 -25.71 -13.52 0.19
N THR A 251 -26.63 -14.38 -0.21
CA THR A 251 -26.61 -15.79 0.19
C THR A 251 -27.10 -16.65 -0.97
N GLU A 252 -26.38 -17.72 -1.27
CA GLU A 252 -26.81 -18.74 -2.21
C GLU A 252 -26.37 -20.14 -1.78
N VAL A 253 -27.06 -21.16 -2.27
CA VAL A 253 -26.73 -22.58 -2.03
C VAL A 253 -26.37 -23.22 -3.36
N VAL A 254 -25.16 -23.76 -3.46
CA VAL A 254 -24.65 -24.37 -4.68
C VAL A 254 -24.14 -25.78 -4.42
N THR A 255 -24.13 -26.63 -5.46
CA THR A 255 -23.47 -27.92 -5.40
C THR A 255 -22.07 -27.78 -6.02
N LEU A 256 -21.05 -28.09 -5.25
CA LEU A 256 -19.66 -28.08 -5.68
C LEU A 256 -19.18 -29.51 -5.94
N LYS A 257 -18.43 -29.68 -7.03
CA LYS A 257 -17.80 -30.96 -7.39
C LYS A 257 -16.29 -30.83 -7.33
N GLY A 258 -15.60 -31.78 -6.70
CA GLY A 258 -14.14 -31.77 -6.58
C GLY A 258 -13.40 -31.83 -7.92
N SER A 259 -14.05 -32.34 -8.98
CA SER A 259 -13.51 -32.31 -10.34
C SER A 259 -13.53 -30.94 -11.00
N LYS A 260 -14.38 -30.00 -10.51
CA LYS A 260 -14.48 -28.61 -10.98
C LYS A 260 -14.84 -27.71 -9.81
N PRO A 261 -13.94 -27.51 -8.85
CA PRO A 261 -14.25 -26.79 -7.61
C PRO A 261 -14.17 -25.27 -7.79
N VAL A 262 -14.92 -24.74 -8.74
CA VAL A 262 -14.94 -23.29 -9.05
C VAL A 262 -16.33 -22.73 -8.74
N LEU A 263 -16.35 -21.72 -7.88
CA LEU A 263 -17.50 -20.88 -7.61
C LEU A 263 -17.43 -19.63 -8.51
N GLN A 264 -18.57 -19.22 -9.06
CA GLN A 264 -18.71 -18.00 -9.84
C GLN A 264 -19.76 -17.10 -9.18
N LEU A 265 -19.41 -15.87 -8.91
CA LEU A 265 -20.25 -14.94 -8.16
C LEU A 265 -20.33 -13.59 -8.90
N PRO A 266 -21.51 -13.15 -9.37
CA PRO A 266 -21.66 -11.84 -9.97
C PRO A 266 -21.47 -10.74 -8.92
N VAL A 267 -20.52 -9.83 -9.15
CA VAL A 267 -20.24 -8.73 -8.24
C VAL A 267 -21.32 -7.67 -8.34
N GLN A 268 -21.99 -7.39 -7.23
CA GLN A 268 -23.14 -6.49 -7.17
C GLN A 268 -22.72 -5.08 -6.73
N ALA A 269 -23.53 -4.10 -7.11
CA ALA A 269 -23.44 -2.74 -6.58
C ALA A 269 -23.61 -2.75 -5.05
N GLY A 270 -22.89 -1.87 -4.36
CA GLY A 270 -22.90 -1.79 -2.89
C GLY A 270 -21.96 -2.77 -2.18
N TRP A 271 -21.23 -3.62 -2.91
CA TRP A 271 -20.19 -4.47 -2.31
C TRP A 271 -18.85 -3.74 -2.07
N GLY A 272 -18.65 -2.57 -2.66
CA GLY A 272 -17.47 -1.75 -2.39
C GLY A 272 -17.40 -1.25 -0.93
N PRO A 273 -16.20 -1.00 -0.41
CA PRO A 273 -14.88 -1.13 -1.04
C PRO A 273 -14.32 -2.55 -1.05
N ASN A 274 -14.77 -3.43 -0.18
CA ASN A 274 -14.40 -4.85 -0.09
C ASN A 274 -15.54 -5.66 0.49
N VAL A 275 -15.54 -6.95 0.23
CA VAL A 275 -16.40 -7.94 0.85
C VAL A 275 -15.62 -9.23 1.11
N TYR A 276 -16.13 -10.03 2.03
CA TYR A 276 -15.64 -11.34 2.37
C TYR A 276 -16.62 -12.38 1.81
N VAL A 277 -16.12 -13.27 0.98
CA VAL A 277 -16.88 -14.40 0.48
C VAL A 277 -16.60 -15.58 1.37
N SER A 278 -17.63 -16.11 2.00
CA SER A 278 -17.56 -17.29 2.87
C SER A 278 -18.23 -18.46 2.19
N VAL A 279 -17.60 -19.62 2.20
CA VAL A 279 -18.10 -20.86 1.62
C VAL A 279 -18.07 -21.94 2.66
N LEU A 280 -19.24 -22.36 3.12
CA LEU A 280 -19.42 -23.50 4.01
C LEU A 280 -19.81 -24.73 3.19
N ALA A 281 -18.84 -25.57 2.89
CA ALA A 281 -19.06 -26.80 2.14
C ALA A 281 -19.43 -27.95 3.08
N LEU A 282 -20.58 -28.55 2.84
CA LEU A 282 -21.15 -29.63 3.64
C LEU A 282 -21.18 -30.93 2.83
N ARG A 283 -20.57 -31.97 3.36
CA ARG A 283 -20.71 -33.32 2.86
C ARG A 283 -21.66 -34.11 3.77
N GLY A 284 -22.71 -34.68 3.19
CA GLY A 284 -23.63 -35.54 3.91
C GLY A 284 -22.95 -36.82 4.43
N ARG A 285 -23.71 -37.66 5.15
CA ARG A 285 -23.25 -38.97 5.57
C ARG A 285 -23.05 -39.88 4.37
N LEU A 286 -21.93 -40.58 4.31
CA LEU A 286 -21.65 -41.60 3.31
C LEU A 286 -22.31 -42.92 3.75
N TYR A 287 -22.93 -43.60 2.81
CA TYR A 287 -23.56 -44.90 2.99
C TYR A 287 -22.98 -45.89 2.03
N GLU A 288 -22.92 -47.15 2.45
CA GLU A 288 -22.67 -48.26 1.54
C GLU A 288 -23.83 -48.41 0.57
N VAL A 289 -23.55 -48.51 -0.72
CA VAL A 289 -24.54 -48.77 -1.78
C VAL A 289 -24.35 -50.22 -2.24
N PRO A 290 -25.12 -51.19 -1.70
CA PRO A 290 -24.97 -52.57 -2.10
C PRO A 290 -25.47 -52.78 -3.55
N TRP A 291 -24.89 -53.75 -4.28
CA TRP A 291 -25.18 -53.99 -5.68
C TRP A 291 -26.68 -54.27 -5.93
N TYR A 292 -27.35 -54.92 -4.98
CA TYR A 292 -28.77 -55.24 -5.10
C TYR A 292 -29.70 -54.00 -4.97
N SER A 293 -29.18 -52.87 -4.52
CA SER A 293 -29.92 -51.61 -4.48
C SER A 293 -30.29 -51.08 -5.87
N PHE A 294 -29.68 -51.64 -6.93
CA PHE A 294 -30.11 -51.40 -8.31
C PHE A 294 -31.55 -51.78 -8.51
N PHE A 295 -31.99 -52.89 -7.94
CA PHE A 295 -33.36 -53.40 -8.09
C PHE A 295 -34.39 -52.64 -7.22
N THR A 296 -33.95 -51.78 -6.32
CA THR A 296 -34.84 -50.97 -5.49
C THR A 296 -35.01 -49.57 -6.03
N TRP A 297 -33.91 -48.86 -6.27
CA TRP A 297 -33.95 -47.48 -6.77
C TRP A 297 -33.08 -47.23 -8.01
N GLY A 298 -32.05 -48.03 -8.23
CA GLY A 298 -31.07 -47.82 -9.31
C GLY A 298 -31.72 -47.89 -10.71
N PHE A 299 -32.71 -48.75 -10.91
CA PHE A 299 -33.42 -48.82 -12.18
C PHE A 299 -34.23 -47.56 -12.51
N LYS A 300 -34.61 -46.76 -11.49
CA LYS A 300 -35.31 -45.48 -11.67
C LYS A 300 -34.35 -44.35 -11.99
N ALA A 301 -33.09 -44.45 -11.53
CA ALA A 301 -32.05 -43.43 -11.72
C ALA A 301 -30.68 -44.10 -11.98
N PRO A 302 -30.49 -44.79 -13.12
CA PRO A 302 -29.33 -45.66 -13.35
C PRO A 302 -27.99 -44.92 -13.33
N ARG A 303 -27.93 -43.70 -13.82
CA ARG A 303 -26.71 -42.89 -13.77
C ARG A 303 -26.32 -42.51 -12.34
N GLN A 304 -27.30 -42.07 -11.53
CA GLN A 304 -27.07 -41.71 -10.12
C GLN A 304 -26.68 -42.95 -9.30
N TRP A 305 -27.35 -44.11 -9.55
CA TRP A 305 -27.01 -45.35 -8.89
C TRP A 305 -25.60 -45.82 -9.25
N TRP A 306 -25.21 -45.75 -10.52
CA TRP A 306 -23.88 -46.16 -10.97
C TRP A 306 -22.81 -45.27 -10.31
N ASP A 307 -23.04 -43.97 -10.26
CA ASP A 307 -22.14 -43.03 -9.59
C ASP A 307 -22.02 -43.30 -8.09
N ALA A 308 -23.15 -43.49 -7.41
CA ALA A 308 -23.17 -43.82 -5.99
C ALA A 308 -22.52 -45.18 -5.70
N TYR A 309 -22.80 -46.20 -6.54
CA TYR A 309 -22.24 -47.54 -6.38
C TYR A 309 -20.72 -47.53 -6.61
N TRP A 310 -20.26 -46.91 -7.69
CA TRP A 310 -18.86 -47.03 -8.09
C TRP A 310 -17.98 -46.06 -7.31
N HIS A 311 -18.40 -44.84 -7.11
CA HIS A 311 -17.62 -43.83 -6.45
C HIS A 311 -17.95 -43.69 -4.96
N GLY A 312 -19.21 -43.74 -4.58
CA GLY A 312 -19.63 -43.62 -3.18
C GLY A 312 -19.07 -44.75 -2.31
N ASN A 313 -19.06 -45.99 -2.81
CA ASN A 313 -18.47 -47.10 -2.07
C ASN A 313 -16.95 -47.02 -1.92
N LYS A 314 -16.24 -46.30 -2.81
CA LYS A 314 -14.80 -46.07 -2.65
C LYS A 314 -14.49 -45.06 -1.53
N GLU A 315 -15.38 -44.15 -1.27
CA GLU A 315 -15.26 -43.17 -0.19
C GLU A 315 -15.83 -43.66 1.14
N TYR A 316 -16.78 -44.62 1.08
CA TYR A 316 -17.39 -45.17 2.27
C TYR A 316 -16.39 -46.03 3.05
N ILE A 317 -16.24 -45.71 4.33
CA ILE A 317 -15.46 -46.49 5.30
C ILE A 317 -16.39 -46.86 6.44
N ALA A 318 -16.53 -48.15 6.70
CA ALA A 318 -17.37 -48.65 7.78
C ALA A 318 -16.92 -48.05 9.12
N PRO A 319 -17.85 -47.54 9.95
CA PRO A 319 -17.52 -47.01 11.26
C PRO A 319 -16.82 -48.04 12.14
N THR A 320 -15.81 -47.57 12.87
CA THR A 320 -15.16 -48.36 13.92
C THR A 320 -15.70 -47.96 15.29
N ALA A 321 -15.41 -48.73 16.33
CA ALA A 321 -15.86 -48.40 17.69
C ALA A 321 -15.35 -47.04 18.19
N MET A 322 -14.28 -46.50 17.57
CA MET A 322 -13.65 -45.25 17.99
C MET A 322 -13.81 -44.09 17.00
N VAL A 323 -14.02 -44.37 15.69
CA VAL A 323 -14.03 -43.32 14.65
C VAL A 323 -15.05 -43.66 13.58
N ASP A 324 -15.91 -42.71 13.20
CA ASP A 324 -16.85 -42.76 12.08
C ASP A 324 -16.41 -41.77 11.01
N LEU A 325 -15.67 -42.23 10.02
CA LEU A 325 -15.19 -41.43 8.88
C LEU A 325 -16.28 -41.15 7.84
N SER A 326 -17.39 -41.87 7.89
CA SER A 326 -18.54 -41.68 7.02
C SER A 326 -19.55 -40.68 7.56
N LYS A 327 -19.30 -40.11 8.74
CA LYS A 327 -20.14 -39.07 9.33
C LYS A 327 -20.20 -37.82 8.43
N PRO A 328 -21.26 -36.99 8.57
CA PRO A 328 -21.29 -35.68 7.92
C PRO A 328 -20.04 -34.86 8.29
N SER A 329 -19.54 -34.15 7.34
CA SER A 329 -18.34 -33.32 7.53
C SER A 329 -18.52 -31.97 6.84
N PHE A 330 -17.87 -30.95 7.35
CA PHE A 330 -17.90 -29.62 6.77
C PHE A 330 -16.50 -29.03 6.61
N ARG A 331 -16.38 -28.03 5.77
CA ARG A 331 -15.22 -27.17 5.62
C ARG A 331 -15.69 -25.74 5.38
N LEU A 332 -15.02 -24.78 6.03
CA LEU A 332 -15.28 -23.36 5.88
C LEU A 332 -14.05 -22.68 5.26
N GLY A 333 -14.27 -21.96 4.17
CA GLY A 333 -13.26 -21.08 3.54
C GLY A 333 -13.78 -19.67 3.48
N VAL A 334 -12.90 -18.69 3.68
CA VAL A 334 -13.21 -17.27 3.56
C VAL A 334 -12.13 -16.60 2.74
N ALA A 335 -12.54 -15.74 1.79
CA ALA A 335 -11.64 -14.93 0.99
C ALA A 335 -12.15 -13.49 0.89
N GLU A 336 -11.24 -12.54 0.93
CA GLU A 336 -11.55 -11.14 0.69
C GLU A 336 -11.39 -10.81 -0.81
N ILE A 337 -12.31 -10.01 -1.34
CA ILE A 337 -12.16 -9.32 -2.61
C ILE A 337 -12.43 -7.83 -2.44
N LYS A 338 -11.66 -7.02 -3.18
CA LYS A 338 -11.84 -5.58 -3.26
C LYS A 338 -12.75 -5.26 -4.43
N VAL A 339 -13.73 -4.40 -4.18
CA VAL A 339 -14.73 -4.04 -5.19
C VAL A 339 -14.64 -2.55 -5.47
N GLN A 340 -14.34 -2.22 -6.72
CA GLN A 340 -14.34 -0.84 -7.21
C GLN A 340 -15.66 -0.53 -7.87
N ASP A 341 -16.36 0.46 -7.34
CA ASP A 341 -17.55 1.02 -7.96
C ASP A 341 -17.20 2.39 -8.55
N ALA A 342 -17.05 2.44 -9.86
CA ALA A 342 -16.72 3.68 -10.56
C ALA A 342 -17.82 4.74 -10.40
N THR A 343 -19.06 4.33 -10.15
CA THR A 343 -20.20 5.25 -10.01
C THR A 343 -20.12 6.10 -8.75
N THR A 344 -19.30 5.73 -7.77
CA THR A 344 -19.09 6.47 -6.52
C THR A 344 -18.11 7.64 -6.66
N LYS A 345 -17.43 7.75 -7.80
CA LYS A 345 -16.41 8.78 -8.02
C LYS A 345 -16.97 9.96 -8.78
N LEU A 346 -16.68 11.15 -8.27
CA LEU A 346 -16.92 12.42 -8.96
C LEU A 346 -15.59 12.97 -9.51
N ALA A 347 -15.61 13.43 -10.75
CA ALA A 347 -14.49 14.16 -11.34
C ALA A 347 -14.65 15.65 -11.03
N VAL A 348 -13.78 16.20 -10.18
CA VAL A 348 -13.80 17.60 -9.76
C VAL A 348 -12.71 18.35 -10.51
N ASN A 349 -13.12 19.24 -11.42
CA ASN A 349 -12.22 20.09 -12.18
C ASN A 349 -12.25 21.50 -11.62
N ILE A 350 -11.08 22.03 -11.27
CA ILE A 350 -10.90 23.38 -10.78
C ILE A 350 -10.00 24.14 -11.74
N SER A 351 -10.41 25.35 -12.10
CA SER A 351 -9.60 26.24 -12.92
C SER A 351 -9.69 27.68 -12.44
N THR A 352 -8.63 28.42 -12.67
CA THR A 352 -8.53 29.86 -12.43
C THR A 352 -8.23 30.56 -13.74
N ASP A 353 -8.55 31.86 -13.83
CA ASP A 353 -8.33 32.65 -15.05
C ASP A 353 -6.86 32.84 -15.38
N LYS A 354 -5.99 32.82 -14.37
CA LYS A 354 -4.53 32.89 -14.54
C LYS A 354 -3.79 32.10 -13.43
N PRO A 355 -2.52 31.70 -13.63
CA PRO A 355 -1.76 30.95 -12.63
C PRO A 355 -1.06 31.86 -11.60
N ARG A 356 -0.97 33.18 -11.86
CA ARG A 356 -0.29 34.13 -10.99
C ARG A 356 -1.12 35.39 -10.79
N TYR A 357 -1.15 35.88 -9.58
CA TYR A 357 -1.95 37.02 -9.15
C TYR A 357 -1.10 37.99 -8.34
N GLN A 358 -1.46 39.27 -8.35
CA GLN A 358 -0.90 40.24 -7.42
C GLN A 358 -1.44 40.01 -6.01
N VAL A 359 -0.68 40.45 -5.01
CA VAL A 359 -1.16 40.48 -3.61
C VAL A 359 -2.48 41.26 -3.53
N ARG A 360 -3.43 40.80 -2.71
CA ARG A 360 -4.78 41.35 -2.52
C ARG A 360 -5.69 41.33 -3.77
N GLU A 361 -5.27 40.70 -4.86
CA GLU A 361 -6.12 40.53 -6.03
C GLU A 361 -7.14 39.40 -5.77
N PRO A 362 -8.42 39.57 -6.14
CA PRO A 362 -9.40 38.48 -6.03
C PRO A 362 -9.16 37.42 -7.12
N VAL A 363 -9.13 36.16 -6.72
CA VAL A 363 -9.01 35.01 -7.64
C VAL A 363 -10.40 34.51 -8.00
N GLN A 364 -10.73 34.46 -9.28
CA GLN A 364 -11.95 33.81 -9.77
C GLN A 364 -11.69 32.32 -9.95
N VAL A 365 -12.32 31.49 -9.14
CA VAL A 365 -12.25 30.04 -9.21
C VAL A 365 -13.49 29.49 -9.88
N ASN A 366 -13.29 28.71 -10.95
CA ASN A 366 -14.35 27.99 -11.64
C ASN A 366 -14.25 26.51 -11.24
N ILE A 367 -15.36 25.93 -10.81
CA ILE A 367 -15.49 24.54 -10.40
C ILE A 367 -16.46 23.86 -11.36
N GLN A 368 -16.13 22.65 -11.81
CA GLN A 368 -17.02 21.77 -12.55
C GLN A 368 -16.91 20.36 -12.01
N VAL A 369 -18.04 19.77 -11.69
CA VAL A 369 -18.13 18.40 -11.16
C VAL A 369 -18.92 17.53 -12.12
N LEU A 370 -18.32 16.40 -12.50
CA LEU A 370 -18.92 15.41 -13.39
C LEU A 370 -19.01 14.05 -12.68
N ARG A 371 -20.05 13.30 -12.97
CA ARG A 371 -20.19 11.90 -12.60
C ARG A 371 -19.28 11.02 -13.46
N ALA A 372 -19.11 9.76 -13.09
CA ALA A 372 -18.28 8.80 -13.81
C ALA A 372 -18.73 8.56 -15.27
N ASP A 373 -19.99 8.75 -15.56
CA ASP A 373 -20.58 8.67 -16.91
C ASP A 373 -20.39 9.93 -17.75
N GLY A 374 -19.70 10.95 -17.21
CA GLY A 374 -19.47 12.25 -17.84
C GLY A 374 -20.65 13.22 -17.75
N GLN A 375 -21.76 12.84 -17.13
CA GLN A 375 -22.88 13.75 -16.90
C GLN A 375 -22.57 14.73 -15.77
N PRO A 376 -23.14 15.97 -15.84
CA PRO A 376 -22.99 16.92 -14.74
C PRO A 376 -23.55 16.38 -13.43
N ALA A 377 -22.83 16.61 -12.33
CA ALA A 377 -23.33 16.37 -10.97
C ALA A 377 -24.24 17.54 -10.55
N ALA A 378 -25.44 17.57 -11.13
CA ALA A 378 -26.40 18.63 -10.92
C ALA A 378 -26.87 18.64 -9.45
N HIS A 379 -26.88 19.82 -8.83
CA HIS A 379 -27.31 20.02 -7.43
C HIS A 379 -26.42 19.33 -6.37
N ALA A 380 -25.24 18.82 -6.74
CA ALA A 380 -24.22 18.39 -5.80
C ALA A 380 -23.67 19.60 -5.02
N GLN A 381 -22.96 19.33 -3.95
CA GLN A 381 -22.34 20.34 -3.09
C GLN A 381 -20.83 20.25 -3.15
N VAL A 382 -20.17 21.38 -2.94
CA VAL A 382 -18.72 21.45 -2.89
C VAL A 382 -18.30 22.23 -1.65
N ALA A 383 -17.39 21.67 -0.86
CA ALA A 383 -16.60 22.42 0.10
C ALA A 383 -15.32 22.91 -0.59
N ILE A 384 -14.96 24.19 -0.42
CA ILE A 384 -13.75 24.77 -1.01
C ILE A 384 -12.84 25.35 0.08
N ALA A 385 -11.55 25.06 -0.04
CA ALA A 385 -10.49 25.64 0.77
C ALA A 385 -9.40 26.25 -0.11
N ALA A 386 -8.83 27.37 0.32
CA ALA A 386 -7.63 27.93 -0.27
C ALA A 386 -6.56 28.09 0.83
N VAL A 387 -5.49 27.33 0.76
CA VAL A 387 -4.50 27.15 1.83
C VAL A 387 -3.09 27.37 1.31
N ASP A 388 -2.22 27.92 2.14
CA ASP A 388 -0.79 28.05 1.83
C ASP A 388 -0.18 26.68 1.54
N LYS A 389 0.43 26.54 0.35
CA LYS A 389 1.00 25.28 -0.11
C LYS A 389 2.17 24.80 0.72
N ALA A 390 2.99 25.72 1.23
CA ALA A 390 4.11 25.37 2.09
C ALA A 390 3.65 24.71 3.40
N LEU A 391 2.50 25.14 3.94
CA LEU A 391 1.89 24.48 5.10
C LEU A 391 1.46 23.04 4.78
N LEU A 392 0.87 22.82 3.59
CA LEU A 392 0.44 21.49 3.15
C LEU A 392 1.62 20.56 2.84
N GLU A 393 2.75 21.09 2.39
CA GLU A 393 3.98 20.31 2.20
C GLU A 393 4.60 19.87 3.55
N LEU A 394 4.51 20.72 4.57
CA LEU A 394 4.95 20.38 5.93
C LEU A 394 3.98 19.43 6.65
N MET A 395 2.70 19.61 6.43
CA MET A 395 1.63 18.84 7.08
C MET A 395 0.51 18.54 6.08
N PRO A 396 0.65 17.48 5.28
CA PRO A 396 -0.36 17.08 4.29
C PRO A 396 -1.71 16.78 4.93
N ASN A 397 -2.78 17.31 4.36
CA ASN A 397 -4.13 17.02 4.81
C ASN A 397 -4.76 15.88 3.98
N THR A 398 -4.66 14.67 4.47
CA THR A 398 -5.22 13.47 3.83
C THR A 398 -6.74 13.38 3.96
N THR A 399 -7.37 14.16 4.85
CA THR A 399 -8.82 14.11 5.09
C THR A 399 -9.65 14.73 3.96
N TRP A 400 -9.03 15.48 3.04
CA TRP A 400 -9.72 16.04 1.88
C TRP A 400 -10.06 15.02 0.81
N ASN A 401 -9.37 13.90 0.79
CA ASN A 401 -9.76 12.77 -0.05
C ASN A 401 -10.82 11.93 0.67
N LEU A 402 -12.06 12.37 0.60
CA LEU A 402 -13.20 11.68 1.23
C LEU A 402 -13.40 10.28 0.68
N ALA A 403 -13.11 10.05 -0.61
CA ALA A 403 -13.25 8.75 -1.22
C ALA A 403 -12.36 7.72 -0.51
N ASP A 404 -11.07 8.01 -0.29
CA ASP A 404 -10.17 7.09 0.41
C ASP A 404 -10.51 6.94 1.90
N GLY A 405 -11.02 8.01 2.53
CA GLY A 405 -11.43 7.99 3.94
C GLY A 405 -12.70 7.18 4.19
N LEU A 406 -13.71 7.34 3.34
CA LEU A 406 -15.03 6.69 3.48
C LEU A 406 -15.06 5.29 2.85
N TRP A 407 -14.36 5.08 1.72
CA TRP A 407 -14.21 3.80 1.02
C TRP A 407 -12.99 3.01 1.50
N ARG A 408 -12.56 3.20 2.76
CA ARG A 408 -11.52 2.40 3.39
C ARG A 408 -11.98 0.95 3.53
N GLN A 409 -11.03 0.04 3.54
CA GLN A 409 -11.26 -1.38 3.82
C GLN A 409 -12.08 -1.55 5.10
N ARG A 410 -13.12 -2.38 5.02
CA ARG A 410 -14.03 -2.73 6.12
C ARG A 410 -13.67 -4.10 6.67
N ASP A 411 -13.76 -4.25 7.97
CA ASP A 411 -13.45 -5.49 8.66
C ASP A 411 -14.56 -6.53 8.47
N TRP A 412 -14.16 -7.79 8.52
CA TRP A 412 -15.09 -8.91 8.54
C TRP A 412 -15.69 -9.06 9.95
N SER A 413 -16.98 -8.82 10.07
CA SER A 413 -17.69 -8.83 11.36
C SER A 413 -18.76 -9.93 11.46
N VAL A 414 -18.87 -10.81 10.47
CA VAL A 414 -19.80 -11.95 10.50
C VAL A 414 -19.11 -13.17 11.11
N SER A 415 -19.78 -13.80 12.07
CA SER A 415 -19.32 -15.05 12.68
C SER A 415 -20.15 -16.21 12.18
N THR A 416 -19.49 -17.19 11.55
CA THR A 416 -20.13 -18.41 11.06
C THR A 416 -19.88 -19.57 12.02
N ALA A 417 -20.94 -20.21 12.45
CA ALA A 417 -20.89 -21.41 13.28
C ALA A 417 -21.80 -22.49 12.70
N THR A 418 -21.47 -23.76 12.95
CA THR A 418 -22.26 -24.91 12.56
C THR A 418 -22.49 -25.81 13.76
N ALA A 419 -23.71 -26.31 13.91
CA ALA A 419 -24.07 -27.26 14.98
C ALA A 419 -23.48 -28.67 14.74
N GLN A 420 -22.76 -28.92 13.65
CA GLN A 420 -22.14 -30.23 13.38
C GLN A 420 -21.04 -30.60 14.39
N SER A 421 -20.38 -29.60 14.98
CA SER A 421 -19.42 -29.83 16.08
C SER A 421 -20.10 -30.30 17.36
N GLU A 422 -21.39 -30.03 17.53
CA GLU A 422 -22.18 -30.40 18.72
C GLU A 422 -22.83 -31.79 18.63
N ILE A 423 -22.94 -32.33 17.41
CA ILE A 423 -23.56 -33.63 17.17
C ILE A 423 -22.65 -34.79 17.61
N VAL A 424 -21.32 -34.59 17.69
CA VAL A 424 -20.37 -35.62 18.13
C VAL A 424 -19.20 -35.01 18.91
N GLY A 425 -19.28 -35.08 20.24
CA GLY A 425 -18.10 -35.01 21.11
C GLY A 425 -17.84 -33.68 21.84
N ARG A 426 -18.09 -33.73 23.13
CA ARG A 426 -17.81 -32.71 24.16
C ARG A 426 -16.34 -32.42 24.36
N ARG A 427 -15.98 -31.15 24.59
CA ARG A 427 -15.33 -30.48 25.75
C ARG A 427 -14.65 -29.18 25.37
N HIS A 428 -14.98 -28.11 25.95
CA HIS A 428 -14.71 -27.19 27.06
C HIS A 428 -13.42 -26.40 26.90
N TYR A 429 -13.37 -25.14 27.04
CA TYR A 429 -13.71 -23.87 27.69
C TYR A 429 -12.56 -22.87 27.55
N GLY A 430 -12.87 -21.58 27.46
CA GLY A 430 -12.13 -20.51 28.08
C GLY A 430 -12.01 -19.19 27.35
N LEU A 431 -12.84 -18.24 27.74
CA LEU A 431 -12.79 -16.81 27.43
C LEU A 431 -11.64 -16.10 28.14
N LYS A 432 -11.06 -15.07 27.49
CA LYS A 432 -10.73 -13.83 28.22
C LYS A 432 -10.62 -12.62 27.31
N ALA A 433 -11.32 -11.60 27.72
CA ALA A 433 -11.32 -10.25 27.20
C ALA A 433 -10.25 -9.40 27.89
N ALA A 434 -9.83 -8.31 27.29
CA ALA A 434 -9.44 -7.11 28.01
C ALA A 434 -9.43 -5.86 27.12
N ALA A 435 -9.80 -4.80 27.73
CA ALA A 435 -10.24 -3.51 27.29
C ALA A 435 -9.12 -2.43 27.29
N PRO A 436 -9.47 -1.12 27.21
CA PRO A 436 -8.86 -0.11 26.35
C PRO A 436 -8.24 1.06 27.14
N GLY A 437 -7.79 2.07 26.44
CA GLY A 437 -7.47 3.42 26.95
C GLY A 437 -6.57 4.13 25.96
N GLY A 438 -6.67 5.34 25.57
CA GLY A 438 -7.29 6.51 26.08
C GLY A 438 -6.32 7.68 26.10
N GLY A 439 -6.62 8.80 25.38
CA GLY A 439 -6.29 10.18 25.66
C GLY A 439 -4.89 10.68 25.26
N GLY A 440 -4.63 11.83 24.74
CA GLY A 440 -5.26 13.09 24.67
C GLY A 440 -4.24 14.22 24.73
N GLY A 441 -4.45 15.28 23.96
CA GLY A 441 -4.22 16.63 24.42
C GLY A 441 -3.03 17.45 23.98
N ARG A 442 -3.24 18.44 23.08
CA ARG A 442 -3.04 19.91 23.18
C ARG A 442 -1.62 20.47 23.40
N SER A 443 -1.22 21.50 22.68
CA SER A 443 -1.73 22.87 22.69
C SER A 443 -1.02 23.78 21.69
N SER A 444 -1.67 24.90 21.41
CA SER A 444 -1.43 25.98 20.45
C SER A 444 -0.44 27.03 20.92
N THR A 445 0.13 27.80 19.96
CA THR A 445 0.27 29.29 19.93
C THR A 445 0.85 29.72 18.59
N ARG A 446 0.53 30.71 18.15
CA ARG A 446 -0.02 31.77 17.33
C ARG A 446 1.05 32.68 16.78
N GLU A 447 0.99 33.01 15.48
CA GLU A 447 1.01 34.39 14.97
C GLU A 447 0.59 34.38 13.51
N LEU A 448 -0.23 35.39 13.13
CA LEU A 448 -1.13 35.41 11.99
C LEU A 448 -0.43 35.91 10.71
N PHE A 449 0.02 34.99 9.88
CA PHE A 449 -0.26 35.09 8.46
C PHE A 449 -1.38 34.10 8.22
N ASP A 450 -2.55 34.56 7.75
CA ASP A 450 -3.65 33.66 7.45
C ASP A 450 -3.19 32.68 6.37
N THR A 451 -2.77 31.50 6.79
CA THR A 451 -2.40 30.40 5.89
C THR A 451 -3.62 29.78 5.23
N LEU A 452 -4.80 30.07 5.76
CA LEU A 452 -6.11 29.73 5.19
C LEU A 452 -6.77 30.99 4.67
N LEU A 453 -6.79 31.17 3.34
CA LEU A 453 -7.43 32.33 2.69
C LEU A 453 -8.94 32.21 2.64
N LEU A 454 -9.43 31.01 2.41
CA LEU A 454 -10.87 30.73 2.29
C LEU A 454 -11.16 29.34 2.84
N TRP A 455 -12.24 29.27 3.61
CA TRP A 455 -12.96 28.03 3.89
C TRP A 455 -14.45 28.27 3.71
N GLN A 456 -15.03 27.65 2.69
CA GLN A 456 -16.46 27.71 2.44
C GLN A 456 -17.00 26.26 2.41
N PRO A 457 -17.73 25.83 3.43
CA PRO A 457 -18.11 24.43 3.61
C PRO A 457 -19.19 23.96 2.63
N VAL A 458 -19.97 24.89 2.07
CA VAL A 458 -21.07 24.55 1.15
C VAL A 458 -21.14 25.56 0.00
N VAL A 459 -20.89 25.09 -1.19
CA VAL A 459 -21.11 25.80 -2.45
C VAL A 459 -22.03 24.92 -3.30
N PRO A 460 -23.29 25.31 -3.52
CA PRO A 460 -24.20 24.54 -4.36
C PRO A 460 -23.80 24.66 -5.83
N LEU A 461 -23.89 23.54 -6.55
CA LEU A 461 -23.64 23.50 -7.99
C LEU A 461 -24.96 23.75 -8.76
N ASP A 462 -24.84 24.37 -9.92
CA ASP A 462 -25.96 24.56 -10.86
C ASP A 462 -26.36 23.24 -11.56
N ALA A 463 -27.36 23.33 -12.46
CA ALA A 463 -27.82 22.19 -13.24
C ALA A 463 -26.77 21.62 -14.21
N GLN A 464 -25.70 22.37 -14.48
CA GLN A 464 -24.57 21.97 -15.31
C GLN A 464 -23.38 21.47 -14.46
N GLY A 465 -23.58 21.29 -13.14
CA GLY A 465 -22.54 20.86 -12.21
C GLY A 465 -21.45 21.90 -11.99
N ARG A 466 -21.75 23.20 -12.09
CA ARG A 466 -20.77 24.29 -12.04
C ARG A 466 -21.03 25.22 -10.87
N ALA A 467 -19.96 25.84 -10.39
CA ALA A 467 -19.99 26.97 -9.47
C ALA A 467 -18.79 27.89 -9.71
N GLN A 468 -18.95 29.15 -9.28
CA GLN A 468 -17.86 30.14 -9.25
C GLN A 468 -17.69 30.68 -7.83
N VAL A 469 -16.44 30.77 -7.39
CA VAL A 469 -16.09 31.27 -6.05
C VAL A 469 -14.96 32.29 -6.17
N GLN A 470 -15.03 33.37 -5.41
CA GLN A 470 -13.93 34.32 -5.29
C GLN A 470 -13.08 33.98 -4.05
N VAL A 471 -11.78 33.88 -4.23
CA VAL A 471 -10.82 33.71 -3.17
C VAL A 471 -10.05 35.03 -2.97
N PRO A 472 -10.15 35.68 -1.81
CA PRO A 472 -9.35 36.89 -1.51
C PRO A 472 -7.92 36.49 -1.21
N LEU A 473 -6.95 37.13 -1.85
CA LEU A 473 -5.54 36.97 -1.52
C LEU A 473 -5.12 37.94 -0.42
N ASN A 474 -4.22 37.50 0.42
CA ASN A 474 -3.55 38.30 1.44
C ASN A 474 -2.21 38.88 0.93
N ASP A 475 -1.37 39.38 1.83
CA ASP A 475 -0.08 39.97 1.50
C ASP A 475 1.07 38.95 1.38
N ALA A 476 0.81 37.66 1.58
CA ALA A 476 1.83 36.63 1.52
C ALA A 476 2.30 36.39 0.07
N LEU A 477 3.60 36.38 -0.13
CA LEU A 477 4.24 36.05 -1.40
C LEU A 477 4.57 34.54 -1.41
N THR A 478 3.57 33.74 -1.71
CA THR A 478 3.65 32.27 -1.63
C THR A 478 2.80 31.63 -2.72
N SER A 479 2.76 30.30 -2.73
CA SER A 479 1.81 29.56 -3.54
C SER A 479 0.66 29.08 -2.66
N PHE A 480 -0.57 29.19 -3.16
CA PHE A 480 -1.75 28.66 -2.49
C PHE A 480 -2.31 27.50 -3.28
N GLU A 481 -2.70 26.47 -2.59
CA GLU A 481 -3.48 25.36 -3.14
C GLU A 481 -4.96 25.60 -2.86
N ILE A 482 -5.76 25.57 -3.92
CA ILE A 482 -7.20 25.68 -3.87
C ILE A 482 -7.75 24.27 -4.07
N VAL A 483 -8.44 23.75 -3.06
CA VAL A 483 -8.99 22.40 -3.05
C VAL A 483 -10.50 22.48 -3.01
N ALA A 484 -11.17 21.72 -3.87
CA ALA A 484 -12.61 21.53 -3.84
C ALA A 484 -12.94 20.06 -3.59
N ILE A 485 -13.79 19.83 -2.62
CA ILE A 485 -14.26 18.51 -2.21
C ILE A 485 -15.75 18.47 -2.53
N ALA A 486 -16.14 17.59 -3.45
CA ALA A 486 -17.51 17.45 -3.90
C ALA A 486 -18.18 16.22 -3.31
N ASP A 487 -19.46 16.36 -3.01
CA ASP A 487 -20.35 15.27 -2.65
C ASP A 487 -21.67 15.36 -3.44
N GLU A 488 -22.20 14.20 -3.80
CA GLU A 488 -23.53 14.06 -4.39
C GLU A 488 -24.25 12.88 -3.73
N GLY A 489 -25.16 13.19 -2.84
CA GLY A 489 -25.85 12.18 -2.02
C GLY A 489 -24.94 11.53 -0.98
N ASP A 490 -25.20 10.26 -0.67
CA ASP A 490 -24.54 9.56 0.42
C ASP A 490 -23.33 8.70 -0.03
N ASP A 491 -23.14 8.57 -1.36
CA ASP A 491 -22.25 7.55 -1.92
C ASP A 491 -21.28 8.06 -3.00
N ARG A 492 -21.34 9.33 -3.40
CA ARG A 492 -20.50 9.88 -4.46
C ARG A 492 -19.63 11.02 -3.96
N PHE A 493 -18.33 10.86 -4.11
CA PHE A 493 -17.35 11.82 -3.63
C PHE A 493 -16.24 12.06 -4.66
N GLY A 494 -15.69 13.27 -4.63
CA GLY A 494 -14.55 13.62 -5.46
C GLY A 494 -13.78 14.78 -4.89
N THR A 495 -12.49 14.86 -5.21
CA THR A 495 -11.64 15.96 -4.81
C THR A 495 -10.81 16.40 -6.00
N GLY A 496 -10.71 17.71 -6.19
CA GLY A 496 -9.83 18.32 -7.18
C GLY A 496 -9.06 19.47 -6.57
N SER A 497 -7.91 19.81 -7.12
CA SER A 497 -7.13 20.94 -6.67
C SER A 497 -6.48 21.71 -7.83
N THR A 498 -6.13 22.97 -7.56
CA THR A 498 -5.31 23.79 -8.43
C THR A 498 -4.39 24.67 -7.60
N THR A 499 -3.23 25.03 -8.13
CA THR A 499 -2.26 25.87 -7.44
C THR A 499 -2.19 27.23 -8.12
N ILE A 500 -2.22 28.29 -7.32
CA ILE A 500 -1.93 29.66 -7.75
C ILE A 500 -0.71 30.19 -7.00
N ALA A 501 -0.02 31.17 -7.57
CA ALA A 501 1.08 31.86 -6.92
C ALA A 501 0.78 33.36 -6.79
N THR A 502 1.10 33.92 -5.64
CA THR A 502 1.10 35.37 -5.43
C THR A 502 2.45 35.94 -5.80
N THR A 503 2.45 37.06 -6.48
CA THR A 503 3.66 37.79 -6.88
C THR A 503 3.49 39.26 -6.59
N GLN A 504 4.59 39.93 -6.42
CA GLN A 504 4.67 41.38 -6.37
C GLN A 504 5.75 41.79 -7.38
N ASP A 505 5.45 42.73 -8.25
CA ASP A 505 6.31 43.10 -9.35
C ASP A 505 7.68 43.62 -8.86
N LEU A 506 7.64 44.35 -7.75
CA LEU A 506 8.82 44.83 -7.08
C LEU A 506 8.87 44.27 -5.64
N GLN A 507 9.90 43.52 -5.31
CA GLN A 507 10.12 42.96 -3.99
C GLN A 507 11.29 43.68 -3.29
N LEU A 508 11.11 44.00 -2.02
CA LEU A 508 12.14 44.60 -1.16
C LEU A 508 12.45 43.62 -0.02
N ILE A 509 13.71 43.23 0.11
CA ILE A 509 14.18 42.30 1.13
C ILE A 509 15.20 43.06 2.00
N SER A 510 14.95 43.09 3.29
CA SER A 510 15.84 43.74 4.29
C SER A 510 16.94 42.78 4.76
N GLY A 511 18.17 43.23 4.71
CA GLY A 511 19.36 42.60 5.29
C GLY A 511 19.90 43.37 6.52
N LEU A 512 18.99 43.87 7.35
CA LEU A 512 19.35 44.58 8.58
C LEU A 512 19.64 43.62 9.74
N PRO A 513 20.60 43.92 10.60
CA PRO A 513 20.80 43.14 11.82
C PRO A 513 19.60 43.31 12.76
N PRO A 514 19.12 42.23 13.39
CA PRO A 514 17.93 42.26 14.27
C PRO A 514 18.20 43.02 15.60
N VAL A 515 19.46 43.11 16.00
CA VAL A 515 19.92 43.81 17.21
C VAL A 515 21.19 44.59 16.90
N VAL A 516 21.25 45.80 17.35
CA VAL A 516 22.41 46.72 17.22
C VAL A 516 22.65 47.44 18.55
N ARG A 517 23.87 47.97 18.74
CA ARG A 517 24.25 48.73 19.93
C ARG A 517 24.56 50.17 19.56
N GLU A 518 24.48 51.06 20.54
CA GLU A 518 24.93 52.42 20.37
C GLU A 518 26.39 52.47 19.93
N GLY A 519 26.68 53.33 18.95
CA GLY A 519 28.02 53.45 18.37
C GLY A 519 28.39 52.36 17.34
N ASP A 520 27.55 51.34 17.12
CA ASP A 520 27.82 50.32 16.11
C ASP A 520 27.91 50.94 14.72
N GLN A 521 28.81 50.37 13.92
CA GLN A 521 28.97 50.65 12.49
C GLN A 521 28.65 49.38 11.69
N PHE A 522 27.74 49.50 10.75
CA PHE A 522 27.38 48.37 9.88
C PHE A 522 26.91 48.85 8.50
N MET A 523 26.85 47.95 7.55
CA MET A 523 26.24 48.18 6.23
C MET A 523 24.77 47.75 6.29
N ALA A 524 23.85 48.70 6.13
CA ALA A 524 22.43 48.41 5.96
C ALA A 524 22.22 47.97 4.52
N LEU A 525 21.75 46.73 4.34
CA LEU A 525 21.57 46.11 3.04
C LEU A 525 20.08 46.04 2.71
N PHE A 526 19.73 46.41 1.50
CA PHE A 526 18.38 46.21 0.97
C PHE A 526 18.48 45.64 -0.44
N THR A 527 17.93 44.45 -0.62
CA THR A 527 17.88 43.80 -1.93
C THR A 527 16.53 44.06 -2.57
N VAL A 528 16.60 44.65 -3.75
CA VAL A 528 15.41 44.92 -4.59
C VAL A 528 15.39 43.95 -5.73
N ARG A 529 14.27 43.28 -5.92
CA ARG A 529 14.08 42.28 -6.98
C ARG A 529 12.95 42.70 -7.89
N ASN A 530 13.23 42.69 -9.20
CA ASN A 530 12.27 42.82 -10.25
C ASN A 530 11.79 41.42 -10.63
N THR A 531 10.51 41.10 -10.41
CA THR A 531 9.93 39.80 -10.74
C THR A 531 9.23 39.80 -12.11
N THR A 532 9.21 40.95 -12.81
CA THR A 532 8.55 41.08 -14.10
C THR A 532 9.46 40.68 -15.27
N ALA A 533 8.86 40.57 -16.43
CA ALA A 533 9.58 40.31 -17.70
C ALA A 533 10.16 41.56 -18.35
N GLN A 534 10.06 42.74 -17.70
CA GLN A 534 10.58 44.02 -18.21
C GLN A 534 11.54 44.64 -17.23
N PRO A 535 12.58 45.39 -17.70
CA PRO A 535 13.47 46.10 -16.81
C PRO A 535 12.73 47.22 -16.05
N MET A 536 13.15 47.50 -14.83
CA MET A 536 12.61 48.56 -13.96
C MET A 536 13.68 49.53 -13.54
N GLN A 537 13.32 50.81 -13.44
CA GLN A 537 14.10 51.82 -12.70
C GLN A 537 13.45 51.99 -11.36
N VAL A 538 14.21 51.81 -10.29
CA VAL A 538 13.72 51.86 -8.92
C VAL A 538 14.50 52.88 -8.11
N GLN A 539 13.79 53.73 -7.38
CA GLN A 539 14.37 54.66 -6.42
C GLN A 539 14.09 54.14 -4.99
N LEU A 540 15.14 53.89 -4.21
CA LEU A 540 15.01 53.55 -2.79
C LEU A 540 15.21 54.76 -1.92
N HIS A 541 14.25 54.98 -1.03
CA HIS A 541 14.27 56.01 0.01
C HIS A 541 14.28 55.37 1.39
N PRO A 542 15.46 55.05 1.96
CA PRO A 542 15.52 54.56 3.33
C PRO A 542 15.42 55.74 4.33
N GLN A 543 14.68 55.50 5.40
CA GLN A 543 14.58 56.37 6.56
C GLN A 543 14.79 55.53 7.81
N ALA A 544 15.58 56.00 8.76
CA ALA A 544 15.76 55.33 10.03
C ALA A 544 15.81 56.36 11.18
N THR A 545 15.35 55.98 12.36
CA THR A 545 15.29 56.87 13.52
C THR A 545 16.68 57.41 13.87
N GLY A 546 16.84 58.74 13.79
CA GLY A 546 18.11 59.39 14.13
C GLY A 546 19.22 59.25 13.09
N LEU A 547 18.91 58.83 11.87
CA LEU A 547 19.86 58.65 10.78
C LEU A 547 19.42 59.39 9.53
N GLU A 548 20.34 60.07 8.86
CA GLU A 548 20.13 60.66 7.54
C GLU A 548 20.72 59.73 6.48
N LEU A 549 19.87 59.20 5.60
CA LEU A 549 20.24 58.26 4.55
C LEU A 549 19.82 58.80 3.17
N ALA A 550 20.77 58.83 2.24
CA ALA A 550 20.50 59.31 0.89
C ALA A 550 19.72 58.31 0.06
N ALA A 551 18.79 58.82 -0.76
CA ALA A 551 18.11 57.97 -1.75
C ALA A 551 19.10 57.47 -2.81
N GLN A 552 18.88 56.24 -3.30
CA GLN A 552 19.66 55.64 -4.37
C GLN A 552 18.73 55.18 -5.50
N ASN A 553 19.17 55.38 -6.75
CA ASN A 553 18.48 54.89 -7.95
C ASN A 553 19.19 53.66 -8.50
N VAL A 554 18.44 52.71 -8.95
CA VAL A 554 18.98 51.47 -9.50
C VAL A 554 18.14 50.98 -10.67
N ASP A 555 18.81 50.57 -11.76
CA ASP A 555 18.18 49.88 -12.88
C ASP A 555 18.27 48.39 -12.65
N ILE A 556 17.14 47.70 -12.64
CA ILE A 556 17.04 46.26 -12.38
C ILE A 556 16.52 45.57 -13.62
N PRO A 557 17.32 44.73 -14.30
CA PRO A 557 16.85 43.95 -15.43
C PRO A 557 15.67 43.01 -15.08
N ALA A 558 14.98 42.55 -16.10
CA ALA A 558 13.89 41.59 -15.95
C ALA A 558 14.32 40.32 -15.19
N GLY A 559 13.60 39.96 -14.14
CA GLY A 559 13.85 38.75 -13.34
C GLY A 559 15.07 38.82 -12.39
N GLU A 560 15.82 39.92 -12.38
CA GLU A 560 17.04 40.09 -11.58
C GLU A 560 16.80 40.78 -10.25
N ALA A 561 17.78 40.69 -9.36
CA ALA A 561 17.83 41.40 -8.08
C ALA A 561 19.13 42.19 -7.94
N LYS A 562 19.06 43.33 -7.28
CA LYS A 562 20.24 44.15 -6.92
C LYS A 562 20.19 44.53 -5.46
N THR A 563 21.35 44.45 -4.78
CA THR A 563 21.52 44.86 -3.40
C THR A 563 22.14 46.26 -3.36
N LEU A 564 21.51 47.12 -2.60
CA LEU A 564 21.97 48.46 -2.31
C LEU A 564 22.44 48.54 -0.88
N GLU A 565 23.47 49.35 -0.63
CA GLU A 565 24.20 49.40 0.63
C GLU A 565 24.27 50.83 1.15
N TRP A 566 24.05 51.00 2.45
CA TRP A 566 24.21 52.25 3.17
C TRP A 566 25.13 52.05 4.37
N PRO A 567 26.24 52.77 4.47
CA PRO A 567 27.04 52.78 5.68
C PRO A 567 26.26 53.48 6.80
N VAL A 568 26.10 52.82 7.92
CA VAL A 568 25.37 53.31 9.07
C VAL A 568 26.30 53.36 10.27
N GLN A 569 26.27 54.50 10.96
CA GLN A 569 26.89 54.67 12.29
C GLN A 569 25.79 55.13 13.25
N LEU A 570 25.51 54.32 14.26
CA LEU A 570 24.51 54.65 15.26
C LEU A 570 25.03 55.69 16.23
N PRO A 571 24.26 56.78 16.54
CA PRO A 571 24.63 57.76 17.56
C PRO A 571 24.73 57.09 18.93
N ILE A 572 25.64 57.67 19.79
CA ILE A 572 25.88 57.16 21.15
C ILE A 572 24.77 57.60 22.14
N ALA A 573 23.76 58.32 21.71
CA ALA A 573 22.67 58.83 22.55
C ALA A 573 21.28 58.68 21.89
N LEU A 574 20.91 57.50 21.43
CA LEU A 574 19.60 57.26 20.85
C LEU A 574 18.49 56.97 21.86
N ALA A 575 18.82 56.67 23.11
CA ALA A 575 17.82 56.33 24.11
C ALA A 575 18.14 56.91 25.48
N GLN A 576 17.12 57.45 26.15
CA GLN A 576 17.14 57.77 27.59
C GLN A 576 16.80 56.51 28.44
N ALA A 577 16.72 55.37 27.88
CA ALA A 577 16.43 54.08 28.51
C ALA A 577 17.43 53.02 28.06
N ASP A 578 17.67 52.00 28.88
CA ASP A 578 18.64 50.92 28.65
C ASP A 578 18.37 50.11 27.35
N GLU A 579 17.17 50.20 26.78
CA GLU A 579 16.79 49.57 25.50
C GLU A 579 15.98 50.56 24.65
N GLY A 580 16.33 50.67 23.36
CA GLY A 580 15.64 51.49 22.37
C GLY A 580 15.36 50.72 21.08
N THR A 581 14.49 51.29 20.25
CA THR A 581 14.15 50.73 18.94
C THR A 581 14.56 51.68 17.84
N VAL A 582 15.39 51.23 16.88
CA VAL A 582 15.64 51.91 15.62
C VAL A 582 14.62 51.42 14.58
N ARG A 583 13.67 52.28 14.23
CA ARG A 583 12.63 51.94 13.23
C ARG A 583 13.13 52.34 11.85
N TRP A 584 13.05 51.39 10.94
CA TRP A 584 13.35 51.59 9.54
C TRP A 584 12.06 51.64 8.72
N THR A 585 12.01 52.57 7.78
CA THR A 585 10.99 52.65 6.74
C THR A 585 11.70 52.80 5.41
N VAL A 586 11.48 51.88 4.47
CA VAL A 586 12.09 51.94 3.15
C VAL A 586 11.00 51.90 2.11
N GLN A 587 10.97 52.89 1.25
CA GLN A 587 10.06 52.99 0.14
C GLN A 587 10.82 52.73 -1.17
N ALA A 588 10.28 51.86 -2.01
CA ALA A 588 10.74 51.62 -3.36
C ALA A 588 9.66 52.06 -4.34
N THR A 589 10.01 52.98 -5.25
CA THR A 589 9.07 53.51 -6.25
C THR A 589 9.65 53.43 -7.65
#